data_4a76bf4afc120dc0b6e5ddbf46e96ff2
#
_entry.id   4a76bf4afc120dc0b6e5ddbf46e96ff2
#
_cell.length_a   1.000
_cell.length_b   1.000
_cell.length_c   1.000
_cell.angle_alpha   90.00
_cell.angle_beta   90.00
_cell.angle_gamma   90.00
#
_symmetry.space_group_name_H-M   'P 1'
#
loop_
_entity.id
_entity.type
_entity.pdbx_description
1 polymer ?
#
loop_
_entity_poly.entity_id
_entity_poly.type
_entity_poly.pdbx_seq_one_letter_code
_entity_poly.pdbx_strand_id
1 'polypeptide(L)'
;MSNANANIKEGFYSKIFARFYDPFMESMEQKVLGRYRKQLLEPLRGNILEVGSGTGINFKLYPKDCNVTASEPSEHMLRYAEERLKMEPVVAKIDLVLAGVGSNELEKKVPDGGFDAIVCTLVLCTIPEPEAAVASFKKWLKPDGKLIILEHVHPKTRRRKLVHNVLNPAWKHFAEGCHLNRDTAQMLRDSGFTAEWEKDFIKVMPFHVSVMKLQKSKLQP
;
A
#
# COMPACT_ATOMS: atom_id res chain seq x y z
N MET A 1 8.14 -26.70 -2.10
CA MET A 1 7.18 -26.14 -1.13
C MET A 1 7.98 -25.43 -0.06
N SER A 2 8.39 -24.19 -0.31
CA SER A 2 9.16 -23.40 0.66
C SER A 2 8.16 -22.54 1.44
N ASN A 3 8.09 -22.77 2.74
CA ASN A 3 7.35 -21.95 3.70
C ASN A 3 7.92 -20.52 3.66
N ALA A 4 7.27 -19.62 2.93
CA ALA A 4 7.52 -18.21 3.00
C ALA A 4 6.83 -17.61 4.26
N ASN A 5 7.07 -18.21 5.42
CA ASN A 5 6.93 -17.54 6.70
C ASN A 5 8.17 -16.65 6.84
N ALA A 6 8.17 -15.51 6.15
CA ALA A 6 9.05 -14.43 6.50
C ALA A 6 8.59 -13.87 7.85
N ASN A 7 8.96 -14.56 8.93
CA ASN A 7 9.11 -13.95 10.24
C ASN A 7 10.17 -12.84 10.06
N ILE A 8 9.71 -11.65 9.72
CA ILE A 8 10.53 -10.45 9.81
C ILE A 8 10.91 -10.39 11.28
N LYS A 9 12.16 -10.75 11.59
CA LYS A 9 12.71 -10.59 12.95
C LYS A 9 12.56 -9.10 13.25
N GLU A 10 11.57 -8.80 14.08
CA GLU A 10 11.32 -7.45 14.55
C GLU A 10 12.55 -7.00 15.35
N GLY A 11 13.45 -6.32 14.65
CA GLY A 11 14.64 -5.76 15.23
C GLY A 11 14.31 -4.53 16.08
N PHE A 12 15.25 -4.11 16.92
CA PHE A 12 15.17 -2.87 17.70
C PHE A 12 14.82 -1.64 16.83
N TYR A 13 15.23 -1.66 15.54
CA TYR A 13 14.93 -0.61 14.54
C TYR A 13 13.45 -0.51 14.16
N SER A 14 12.72 -1.63 14.02
CA SER A 14 11.29 -1.56 13.68
C SER A 14 10.46 -0.93 14.81
N LYS A 15 10.87 -1.14 16.07
CA LYS A 15 10.24 -0.49 17.23
C LYS A 15 10.45 1.03 17.23
N ILE A 16 11.68 1.46 16.94
CA ILE A 16 12.03 2.89 16.83
C ILE A 16 11.31 3.52 15.64
N PHE A 17 11.31 2.84 14.48
CA PHE A 17 10.65 3.31 13.28
C PHE A 17 9.15 3.52 13.52
N ALA A 18 8.44 2.52 14.07
CA ALA A 18 7.02 2.63 14.38
C ALA A 18 6.72 3.83 15.29
N ARG A 19 7.58 4.12 16.27
CA ARG A 19 7.40 5.26 17.19
C ARG A 19 7.60 6.63 16.53
N PHE A 20 8.52 6.73 15.56
CA PHE A 20 8.86 7.99 14.90
C PHE A 20 8.26 8.13 13.50
N TYR A 21 7.65 7.06 12.98
CA TYR A 21 7.08 7.04 11.63
C TYR A 21 6.00 8.11 11.46
N ASP A 22 5.01 8.16 12.36
CA ASP A 22 3.90 9.12 12.26
C ASP A 22 4.38 10.58 12.39
N PRO A 23 5.21 10.98 13.37
CA PRO A 23 5.72 12.35 13.44
C PRO A 23 6.57 12.75 12.23
N PHE A 24 7.38 11.84 11.69
CA PHE A 24 8.16 12.09 10.49
C PHE A 24 7.26 12.32 9.27
N MET A 25 6.24 11.47 9.11
CA MET A 25 5.29 11.54 8.01
C MET A 25 4.26 12.66 8.19
N GLU A 26 4.01 13.11 9.41
CA GLU A 26 2.97 14.10 9.71
C GLU A 26 3.10 15.39 8.89
N SER A 27 4.30 15.92 8.75
CA SER A 27 4.55 17.14 7.96
C SER A 27 4.25 16.92 6.47
N MET A 28 4.61 15.76 5.93
CA MET A 28 4.30 15.38 4.54
C MET A 28 2.81 15.12 4.38
N GLU A 29 2.21 14.42 5.34
CA GLU A 29 0.79 14.10 5.39
C GLU A 29 -0.06 15.36 5.40
N GLN A 30 0.21 16.29 6.32
CA GLN A 30 -0.54 17.56 6.42
C GLN A 30 -0.41 18.41 5.16
N LYS A 31 0.77 18.46 4.54
CA LYS A 31 1.03 19.36 3.40
C LYS A 31 0.54 18.81 2.07
N VAL A 32 0.61 17.49 1.85
CA VAL A 32 0.42 16.91 0.51
C VAL A 32 -0.34 15.59 0.50
N LEU A 33 0.10 14.59 1.26
CA LEU A 33 -0.39 13.21 1.12
C LEU A 33 -1.84 13.06 1.58
N GLY A 34 -2.22 13.70 2.69
CA GLY A 34 -3.55 13.59 3.26
C GLY A 34 -4.67 14.01 2.30
N ARG A 35 -4.41 15.02 1.47
CA ARG A 35 -5.36 15.42 0.43
C ARG A 35 -5.58 14.31 -0.60
N TYR A 36 -4.49 13.63 -1.03
CA TYR A 36 -4.61 12.53 -1.99
C TYR A 36 -5.23 11.30 -1.36
N ARG A 37 -4.85 10.95 -0.10
CA ARG A 37 -5.51 9.86 0.63
C ARG A 37 -7.02 10.07 0.70
N LYS A 38 -7.45 11.27 1.11
CA LYS A 38 -8.86 11.64 1.16
C LYS A 38 -9.54 11.47 -0.21
N GLN A 39 -8.96 12.04 -1.26
CA GLN A 39 -9.49 11.95 -2.62
C GLN A 39 -9.63 10.49 -3.11
N LEU A 40 -8.70 9.61 -2.74
CA LEU A 40 -8.67 8.22 -3.16
C LEU A 40 -9.62 7.33 -2.37
N LEU A 41 -9.77 7.58 -1.06
CA LEU A 41 -10.45 6.67 -0.14
C LEU A 41 -11.92 7.02 0.10
N GLU A 42 -12.29 8.31 0.15
CA GLU A 42 -13.68 8.73 0.35
C GLU A 42 -14.70 8.15 -0.67
N PRO A 43 -14.34 7.92 -1.96
CA PRO A 43 -15.27 7.31 -2.90
C PRO A 43 -15.47 5.80 -2.73
N LEU A 44 -14.63 5.12 -1.92
CA LEU A 44 -14.65 3.67 -1.79
C LEU A 44 -15.89 3.17 -1.06
N ARG A 45 -16.35 1.98 -1.43
CA ARG A 45 -17.48 1.25 -0.82
C ARG A 45 -17.25 -0.24 -0.90
N GLY A 46 -17.90 -1.01 -0.03
CA GLY A 46 -17.87 -2.46 -0.04
C GLY A 46 -16.66 -3.07 0.67
N ASN A 47 -16.19 -4.19 0.18
CA ASN A 47 -15.07 -4.93 0.78
C ASN A 47 -13.73 -4.39 0.25
N ILE A 48 -12.92 -3.87 1.15
CA ILE A 48 -11.64 -3.23 0.85
C ILE A 48 -10.53 -4.05 1.50
N LEU A 49 -9.46 -4.31 0.77
CA LEU A 49 -8.18 -4.74 1.33
C LEU A 49 -7.25 -3.55 1.41
N GLU A 50 -6.79 -3.19 2.58
CA GLU A 50 -5.67 -2.28 2.78
C GLU A 50 -4.41 -3.09 3.05
N VAL A 51 -3.42 -2.98 2.17
CA VAL A 51 -2.14 -3.68 2.25
C VAL A 51 -1.12 -2.78 2.94
N GLY A 52 -0.47 -3.29 3.98
CA GLY A 52 0.50 -2.53 4.77
C GLY A 52 -0.16 -1.32 5.43
N SER A 53 -1.17 -1.57 6.26
CA SER A 53 -1.95 -0.50 6.91
C SER A 53 -1.11 0.37 7.87
N GLY A 54 0.06 -0.13 8.28
CA GLY A 54 0.95 0.55 9.19
C GLY A 54 0.25 0.88 10.51
N THR A 55 0.35 2.14 10.92
CA THR A 55 -0.30 2.68 12.12
C THR A 55 -1.78 3.05 11.92
N GLY A 56 -2.38 2.72 10.76
CA GLY A 56 -3.80 2.95 10.48
C GLY A 56 -4.18 4.39 10.10
N ILE A 57 -3.26 5.15 9.53
CA ILE A 57 -3.48 6.56 9.18
C ILE A 57 -4.68 6.79 8.22
N ASN A 58 -5.05 5.77 7.45
CA ASN A 58 -6.15 5.80 6.50
C ASN A 58 -7.53 5.55 7.13
N PHE A 59 -7.60 4.91 8.30
CA PHE A 59 -8.85 4.36 8.83
C PHE A 59 -9.99 5.36 8.94
N LYS A 60 -9.70 6.58 9.39
CA LYS A 60 -10.68 7.67 9.51
C LYS A 60 -11.20 8.21 8.17
N LEU A 61 -10.54 7.85 7.06
CA LEU A 61 -10.91 8.31 5.72
C LEU A 61 -11.88 7.37 5.01
N TYR A 62 -12.02 6.13 5.50
CA TYR A 62 -12.95 5.18 4.92
C TYR A 62 -14.40 5.50 5.30
N PRO A 63 -15.32 5.52 4.33
CA PRO A 63 -16.75 5.67 4.59
C PRO A 63 -17.33 4.52 5.41
N LYS A 64 -18.47 4.79 6.06
CA LYS A 64 -19.20 3.79 6.87
C LYS A 64 -19.60 2.51 6.10
N ASP A 65 -19.76 2.62 4.79
CA ASP A 65 -20.17 1.51 3.92
C ASP A 65 -18.97 0.66 3.46
N CYS A 66 -17.78 0.86 4.05
CA CYS A 66 -16.60 0.04 3.83
C CYS A 66 -16.44 -1.02 4.92
N ASN A 67 -16.15 -2.26 4.49
CA ASN A 67 -15.60 -3.32 5.33
C ASN A 67 -14.13 -3.46 4.95
N VAL A 68 -13.22 -3.01 5.80
CA VAL A 68 -11.79 -2.95 5.50
C VAL A 68 -11.07 -4.10 6.19
N THR A 69 -10.45 -4.97 5.41
CA THR A 69 -9.43 -5.91 5.88
C THR A 69 -8.10 -5.18 5.83
N ALA A 70 -7.56 -4.77 6.98
CA ALA A 70 -6.32 -4.03 7.10
C ALA A 70 -5.18 -4.98 7.45
N SER A 71 -4.33 -5.31 6.46
CA SER A 71 -3.22 -6.23 6.66
C SER A 71 -1.93 -5.48 6.95
N GLU A 72 -1.21 -5.94 7.98
CA GLU A 72 0.09 -5.38 8.39
C GLU A 72 0.98 -6.52 8.93
N PRO A 73 2.19 -6.72 8.40
CA PRO A 73 3.07 -7.78 8.87
C PRO A 73 3.83 -7.43 10.16
N SER A 74 3.91 -6.15 10.54
CA SER A 74 4.59 -5.70 11.76
C SER A 74 3.61 -5.65 12.94
N GLU A 75 3.84 -6.48 13.95
CA GLU A 75 3.06 -6.47 15.18
C GLU A 75 3.13 -5.11 15.90
N HIS A 76 4.27 -4.41 15.81
CA HIS A 76 4.43 -3.09 16.43
C HIS A 76 3.57 -2.03 15.74
N MET A 77 3.55 -2.01 14.39
CA MET A 77 2.68 -1.11 13.63
C MET A 77 1.21 -1.41 13.91
N LEU A 78 0.86 -2.70 13.95
CA LEU A 78 -0.51 -3.13 14.20
C LEU A 78 -1.02 -2.68 15.57
N ARG A 79 -0.17 -2.69 16.61
CA ARG A 79 -0.53 -2.14 17.94
C ARG A 79 -0.86 -0.65 17.90
N TYR A 80 -0.09 0.15 17.16
CA TYR A 80 -0.45 1.56 16.96
C TYR A 80 -1.74 1.73 16.19
N ALA A 81 -2.01 0.86 15.21
CA ALA A 81 -3.28 0.84 14.49
C ALA A 81 -4.47 0.53 15.42
N GLU A 82 -4.30 -0.44 16.34
CA GLU A 82 -5.30 -0.75 17.38
C GLU A 82 -5.55 0.42 18.34
N GLU A 83 -4.49 1.10 18.76
CA GLU A 83 -4.59 2.30 19.61
C GLU A 83 -5.33 3.42 18.86
N ARG A 84 -5.01 3.64 17.59
CA ARG A 84 -5.68 4.63 16.75
C ARG A 84 -7.16 4.37 16.61
N LEU A 85 -7.59 3.11 16.41
CA LEU A 85 -9.00 2.74 16.36
C LEU A 85 -9.77 3.06 17.65
N LYS A 86 -9.08 3.08 18.80
CA LYS A 86 -9.69 3.45 20.08
C LYS A 86 -9.76 4.97 20.28
N MET A 87 -8.84 5.72 19.68
CA MET A 87 -8.66 7.15 19.92
C MET A 87 -9.33 8.05 18.86
N GLU A 88 -9.41 7.59 17.61
CA GLU A 88 -9.95 8.38 16.50
C GLU A 88 -11.37 7.92 16.11
N PRO A 89 -12.25 8.85 15.65
CA PRO A 89 -13.58 8.50 15.16
C PRO A 89 -13.48 7.78 13.80
N VAL A 90 -13.45 6.46 13.84
CA VAL A 90 -13.48 5.61 12.63
C VAL A 90 -14.90 5.08 12.44
N VAL A 91 -15.50 5.34 11.28
CA VAL A 91 -16.89 4.99 10.97
C VAL A 91 -17.01 3.70 10.13
N ALA A 92 -15.95 3.32 9.44
CA ALA A 92 -15.87 2.06 8.70
C ALA A 92 -15.64 0.87 9.65
N LYS A 93 -16.04 -0.32 9.21
CA LYS A 93 -15.67 -1.55 9.91
C LYS A 93 -14.25 -1.93 9.50
N ILE A 94 -13.33 -1.99 10.47
CA ILE A 94 -11.93 -2.35 10.27
C ILE A 94 -11.67 -3.72 10.92
N ASP A 95 -11.15 -4.67 10.14
CA ASP A 95 -10.64 -5.97 10.58
C ASP A 95 -9.10 -5.96 10.44
N LEU A 96 -8.40 -5.91 11.58
CA LEU A 96 -6.93 -5.89 11.61
C LEU A 96 -6.40 -7.32 11.45
N VAL A 97 -5.45 -7.51 10.55
CA VAL A 97 -4.86 -8.81 10.25
C VAL A 97 -3.33 -8.71 10.30
N LEU A 98 -2.72 -9.44 11.25
CA LEU A 98 -1.26 -9.57 11.33
C LEU A 98 -0.79 -10.51 10.20
N ALA A 99 -0.62 -9.98 9.02
CA ALA A 99 -0.28 -10.74 7.83
C ALA A 99 0.34 -9.86 6.73
N GLY A 100 1.32 -10.40 6.03
CA GLY A 100 1.82 -9.85 4.76
C GLY A 100 1.12 -10.46 3.56
N VAL A 101 1.26 -9.82 2.40
CA VAL A 101 0.77 -10.36 1.12
C VAL A 101 1.46 -11.71 0.83
N GLY A 102 0.67 -12.69 0.41
CA GLY A 102 1.14 -14.06 0.17
C GLY A 102 1.06 -14.99 1.37
N SER A 103 0.59 -14.53 2.54
CA SER A 103 0.32 -15.39 3.69
C SER A 103 -1.02 -16.11 3.56
N ASN A 104 -1.11 -17.31 4.12
CA ASN A 104 -2.36 -18.07 4.17
C ASN A 104 -3.44 -17.38 5.01
N GLU A 105 -3.02 -16.60 6.01
CA GLU A 105 -3.91 -15.84 6.89
C GLU A 105 -4.67 -14.78 6.09
N LEU A 106 -3.97 -14.08 5.20
CA LEU A 106 -4.60 -13.06 4.36
C LEU A 106 -5.44 -13.68 3.24
N GLU A 107 -5.00 -14.79 2.66
CA GLU A 107 -5.77 -15.53 1.65
C GLU A 107 -7.16 -15.95 2.17
N LYS A 108 -7.26 -16.38 3.44
CA LYS A 108 -8.54 -16.75 4.09
C LYS A 108 -9.48 -15.56 4.32
N LYS A 109 -8.97 -14.34 4.23
CA LYS A 109 -9.76 -13.11 4.41
C LYS A 109 -10.34 -12.58 3.10
N VAL A 110 -9.99 -13.19 1.96
CA VAL A 110 -10.56 -12.81 0.66
C VAL A 110 -12.05 -13.15 0.65
N PRO A 111 -12.94 -12.16 0.45
CA PRO A 111 -14.38 -12.42 0.41
C PRO A 111 -14.76 -13.27 -0.81
N ASP A 112 -15.89 -13.95 -0.72
CA ASP A 112 -16.49 -14.60 -1.90
C ASP A 112 -16.72 -13.55 -2.99
N GLY A 113 -16.17 -13.82 -4.18
CA GLY A 113 -16.19 -12.90 -5.33
C GLY A 113 -15.14 -11.79 -5.30
N GLY A 114 -14.33 -11.66 -4.25
CA GLY A 114 -13.17 -10.76 -4.18
C GLY A 114 -13.47 -9.40 -3.53
N PHE A 115 -12.43 -8.55 -3.54
CA PHE A 115 -12.48 -7.18 -3.01
C PHE A 115 -12.99 -6.17 -4.04
N ASP A 116 -13.77 -5.18 -3.60
CA ASP A 116 -14.19 -4.04 -4.41
C ASP A 116 -13.02 -3.10 -4.70
N ALA A 117 -12.09 -2.99 -3.74
CA ALA A 117 -10.83 -2.30 -3.97
C ALA A 117 -9.69 -2.90 -3.14
N ILE A 118 -8.46 -2.80 -3.68
CA ILE A 118 -7.22 -3.02 -2.95
C ILE A 118 -6.48 -1.68 -2.87
N VAL A 119 -6.07 -1.30 -1.66
CA VAL A 119 -5.41 -0.03 -1.36
C VAL A 119 -3.97 -0.30 -0.97
N CYS A 120 -3.04 0.33 -1.68
CA CYS A 120 -1.61 0.33 -1.40
C CYS A 120 -1.13 1.77 -1.26
N THR A 121 -0.76 2.17 -0.05
CA THR A 121 -0.27 3.52 0.22
C THR A 121 1.08 3.46 0.92
N LEU A 122 2.15 3.75 0.18
CA LEU A 122 3.55 3.73 0.62
C LEU A 122 4.01 2.33 1.07
N VAL A 123 3.55 1.29 0.41
CA VAL A 123 3.83 -0.11 0.77
C VAL A 123 4.45 -0.93 -0.37
N LEU A 124 4.03 -0.77 -1.63
CA LEU A 124 4.60 -1.53 -2.75
C LEU A 124 6.10 -1.27 -2.95
N CYS A 125 6.58 -0.10 -2.53
CA CYS A 125 8.00 0.22 -2.52
C CYS A 125 8.81 -0.60 -1.51
N THR A 126 8.17 -1.17 -0.47
CA THR A 126 8.81 -1.96 0.59
C THR A 126 8.65 -3.47 0.42
N ILE A 127 7.59 -3.93 -0.24
CA ILE A 127 7.34 -5.37 -0.45
C ILE A 127 8.53 -6.00 -1.18
N PRO A 128 9.12 -7.10 -0.66
CA PRO A 128 10.28 -7.76 -1.27
C PRO A 128 10.00 -8.26 -2.69
N GLU A 129 8.86 -8.90 -2.90
CA GLU A 129 8.41 -9.50 -4.17
C GLU A 129 7.13 -8.82 -4.68
N PRO A 130 7.21 -7.59 -5.20
CA PRO A 130 6.02 -6.81 -5.56
C PRO A 130 5.26 -7.40 -6.74
N GLU A 131 5.92 -8.10 -7.67
CA GLU A 131 5.28 -8.79 -8.79
C GLU A 131 4.40 -9.95 -8.29
N ALA A 132 4.85 -10.70 -7.29
CA ALA A 132 4.06 -11.75 -6.65
C ALA A 132 2.85 -11.17 -5.89
N ALA A 133 3.05 -10.03 -5.20
CA ALA A 133 1.96 -9.31 -4.56
C ALA A 133 0.91 -8.85 -5.58
N VAL A 134 1.33 -8.26 -6.69
CA VAL A 134 0.45 -7.83 -7.79
C VAL A 134 -0.29 -9.01 -8.43
N ALA A 135 0.36 -10.17 -8.57
CA ALA A 135 -0.31 -11.40 -9.03
C ALA A 135 -1.43 -11.84 -8.06
N SER A 136 -1.21 -11.71 -6.75
CA SER A 136 -2.25 -11.95 -5.74
C SER A 136 -3.39 -10.94 -5.83
N PHE A 137 -3.10 -9.66 -6.03
CA PHE A 137 -4.12 -8.63 -6.20
C PHE A 137 -5.05 -8.91 -7.39
N LYS A 138 -4.50 -9.40 -8.49
CA LYS A 138 -5.29 -9.80 -9.67
C LYS A 138 -6.29 -10.91 -9.38
N LYS A 139 -5.96 -11.84 -8.48
CA LYS A 139 -6.84 -12.92 -8.06
C LYS A 139 -7.90 -12.46 -7.06
N TRP A 140 -7.54 -11.51 -6.20
CA TRP A 140 -8.37 -11.07 -5.09
C TRP A 140 -9.34 -9.94 -5.43
N LEU A 141 -9.07 -9.18 -6.52
CA LEU A 141 -9.97 -8.14 -6.99
C LEU A 141 -11.19 -8.74 -7.71
N LYS A 142 -12.34 -8.14 -7.48
CA LYS A 142 -13.53 -8.34 -8.33
C LYS A 142 -13.21 -7.96 -9.78
N PRO A 143 -13.98 -8.47 -10.77
CA PRO A 143 -13.77 -8.13 -12.19
C PRO A 143 -13.79 -6.61 -12.49
N ASP A 144 -14.57 -5.83 -11.73
CA ASP A 144 -14.63 -4.36 -11.83
C ASP A 144 -13.97 -3.67 -10.62
N GLY A 145 -13.24 -4.43 -9.80
CA GLY A 145 -12.52 -3.94 -8.63
C GLY A 145 -11.40 -2.98 -9.00
N LYS A 146 -11.04 -2.11 -8.06
CA LYS A 146 -10.06 -1.05 -8.26
C LYS A 146 -8.79 -1.30 -7.44
N LEU A 147 -7.64 -1.03 -8.03
CA LEU A 147 -6.38 -0.93 -7.32
C LEU A 147 -6.06 0.56 -7.09
N ILE A 148 -5.97 0.94 -5.83
CA ILE A 148 -5.73 2.31 -5.38
C ILE A 148 -4.28 2.42 -4.95
N ILE A 149 -3.55 3.34 -5.57
CA ILE A 149 -2.11 3.50 -5.39
C ILE A 149 -1.77 4.92 -4.95
N LEU A 150 -0.97 5.02 -3.90
CA LEU A 150 -0.21 6.20 -3.53
C LEU A 150 1.18 5.75 -3.14
N GLU A 151 2.17 5.91 -4.02
CA GLU A 151 3.48 5.31 -3.85
C GLU A 151 4.61 6.27 -4.19
N HIS A 152 5.73 6.08 -3.53
CA HIS A 152 6.97 6.66 -3.95
C HIS A 152 7.47 5.95 -5.23
N VAL A 153 7.90 6.71 -6.24
CA VAL A 153 8.32 6.17 -7.53
C VAL A 153 9.67 6.70 -7.98
N HIS A 154 10.29 5.97 -8.90
CA HIS A 154 11.57 6.38 -9.49
C HIS A 154 11.41 7.68 -10.31
N PRO A 155 12.33 8.64 -10.19
CA PRO A 155 12.29 9.87 -10.98
C PRO A 155 12.40 9.61 -12.48
N LYS A 156 11.75 10.45 -13.30
CA LYS A 156 11.77 10.30 -14.77
C LYS A 156 13.09 10.75 -15.42
N THR A 157 13.84 11.66 -14.79
CA THR A 157 15.07 12.23 -15.39
C THR A 157 16.32 11.41 -15.07
N ARG A 158 17.19 11.17 -16.07
CA ARG A 158 18.41 10.36 -15.96
C ARG A 158 19.30 10.76 -14.76
N ARG A 159 19.51 12.07 -14.56
CA ARG A 159 20.36 12.56 -13.44
C ARG A 159 19.76 12.21 -12.08
N ARG A 160 18.45 12.37 -11.90
CA ARG A 160 17.79 12.03 -10.64
C ARG A 160 17.72 10.53 -10.44
N LYS A 161 17.50 9.76 -11.49
CA LYS A 161 17.58 8.29 -11.45
C LYS A 161 18.92 7.84 -10.87
N LEU A 162 20.02 8.42 -11.36
CA LEU A 162 21.36 8.10 -10.85
C LEU A 162 21.50 8.42 -9.35
N VAL A 163 21.06 9.62 -8.93
CA VAL A 163 21.08 10.02 -7.51
C VAL A 163 20.27 9.06 -6.65
N HIS A 164 19.04 8.70 -7.06
CA HIS A 164 18.20 7.77 -6.32
C HIS A 164 18.83 6.37 -6.26
N ASN A 165 19.44 5.88 -7.33
CA ASN A 165 20.14 4.60 -7.33
C ASN A 165 21.32 4.57 -6.35
N VAL A 166 22.11 5.65 -6.30
CA VAL A 166 23.24 5.77 -5.36
C VAL A 166 22.76 5.85 -3.90
N LEU A 167 21.67 6.58 -3.65
CA LEU A 167 21.13 6.75 -2.30
C LEU A 167 20.30 5.54 -1.83
N ASN A 168 19.79 4.71 -2.75
CA ASN A 168 18.87 3.63 -2.47
C ASN A 168 19.36 2.62 -1.39
N PRO A 169 20.63 2.18 -1.37
CA PRO A 169 21.09 1.24 -0.34
C PRO A 169 20.99 1.80 1.08
N ALA A 170 21.40 3.05 1.28
CA ALA A 170 21.30 3.72 2.57
C ALA A 170 19.82 3.99 2.93
N TRP A 171 19.03 4.46 1.98
CA TRP A 171 17.59 4.69 2.17
C TRP A 171 16.84 3.43 2.53
N LYS A 172 17.07 2.33 1.81
CA LYS A 172 16.46 1.02 2.07
C LYS A 172 16.70 0.55 3.50
N HIS A 173 17.90 0.79 4.02
CA HIS A 173 18.22 0.45 5.41
C HIS A 173 17.48 1.36 6.40
N PHE A 174 17.40 2.66 6.12
CA PHE A 174 16.74 3.66 6.97
C PHE A 174 15.22 3.55 6.94
N ALA A 175 14.62 3.31 5.77
CA ALA A 175 13.17 3.31 5.52
C ALA A 175 12.58 1.89 5.39
N GLU A 176 13.06 0.96 6.22
CA GLU A 176 12.56 -0.43 6.36
C GLU A 176 12.25 -1.14 5.03
N GLY A 177 13.21 -1.09 4.11
CA GLY A 177 13.10 -1.77 2.82
C GLY A 177 12.48 -0.94 1.71
N CYS A 178 12.11 0.32 1.93
CA CYS A 178 11.60 1.19 0.87
C CYS A 178 12.65 1.40 -0.24
N HIS A 179 12.28 1.14 -1.49
CA HIS A 179 13.12 1.30 -2.66
C HIS A 179 12.85 2.63 -3.38
N LEU A 180 13.83 3.55 -3.39
CA LEU A 180 13.74 4.83 -4.10
C LEU A 180 13.74 4.69 -5.63
N ASN A 181 14.12 3.54 -6.14
CA ASN A 181 14.36 3.29 -7.56
C ASN A 181 13.38 2.29 -8.20
N ARG A 182 12.25 2.03 -7.55
CA ARG A 182 11.20 1.14 -8.08
C ARG A 182 10.23 1.93 -8.97
N ASP A 183 10.00 1.45 -10.17
CA ASP A 183 8.97 2.00 -11.07
C ASP A 183 7.67 1.23 -10.92
N THR A 184 7.00 1.46 -9.78
CA THR A 184 5.74 0.77 -9.42
C THR A 184 4.66 0.99 -10.48
N ALA A 185 4.56 2.20 -11.03
CA ALA A 185 3.54 2.49 -12.03
C ALA A 185 3.73 1.67 -13.31
N GLN A 186 4.97 1.54 -13.79
CA GLN A 186 5.28 0.73 -14.97
C GLN A 186 5.05 -0.77 -14.69
N MET A 187 5.51 -1.27 -13.56
CA MET A 187 5.30 -2.66 -13.15
C MET A 187 3.80 -3.04 -13.13
N LEU A 188 2.96 -2.15 -12.62
CA LEU A 188 1.50 -2.37 -12.61
C LEU A 188 0.92 -2.42 -14.03
N ARG A 189 1.35 -1.53 -14.94
CA ARG A 189 0.95 -1.57 -16.35
C ARG A 189 1.38 -2.86 -17.04
N ASP A 190 2.62 -3.27 -16.84
CA ASP A 190 3.17 -4.52 -17.40
C ASP A 190 2.44 -5.75 -16.87
N SER A 191 1.86 -5.64 -15.67
CA SER A 191 1.00 -6.66 -15.06
C SER A 191 -0.45 -6.63 -15.55
N GLY A 192 -0.80 -5.75 -16.47
CA GLY A 192 -2.13 -5.67 -17.08
C GLY A 192 -3.12 -4.74 -16.37
N PHE A 193 -2.66 -3.86 -15.49
CA PHE A 193 -3.48 -2.78 -14.96
C PHE A 193 -3.45 -1.56 -15.88
N THR A 194 -4.59 -0.86 -15.97
CA THR A 194 -4.71 0.42 -16.68
C THR A 194 -5.24 1.48 -15.75
N ALA A 195 -4.69 2.68 -15.83
CA ALA A 195 -5.13 3.79 -15.00
C ALA A 195 -6.45 4.39 -15.53
N GLU A 196 -7.45 4.50 -14.65
CA GLU A 196 -8.62 5.35 -14.89
C GLU A 196 -8.27 6.81 -14.62
N TRP A 197 -7.42 7.04 -13.64
CA TRP A 197 -6.88 8.33 -13.26
C TRP A 197 -5.51 8.16 -12.62
N GLU A 198 -4.56 9.04 -12.97
CA GLU A 198 -3.23 9.03 -12.37
C GLU A 198 -2.61 10.42 -12.34
N LYS A 199 -1.69 10.64 -11.38
CA LYS A 199 -0.92 11.87 -11.26
C LYS A 199 0.40 11.64 -10.55
N ASP A 200 1.49 12.22 -11.11
CA ASP A 200 2.76 12.33 -10.41
C ASP A 200 2.90 13.72 -9.77
N PHE A 201 3.49 13.77 -8.59
CA PHE A 201 3.72 15.02 -7.88
C PHE A 201 5.03 14.97 -7.08
N ILE A 202 5.56 16.13 -6.69
CA ILE A 202 6.89 16.35 -6.09
C ILE A 202 8.03 15.86 -7.00
N LYS A 203 8.84 16.84 -7.49
CA LYS A 203 9.88 16.53 -8.47
C LYS A 203 11.13 15.89 -7.88
N VAL A 204 11.48 16.18 -6.63
CA VAL A 204 12.74 15.72 -6.00
C VAL A 204 12.61 14.28 -5.53
N MET A 205 11.55 13.97 -4.82
CA MET A 205 11.16 12.64 -4.36
C MET A 205 9.76 12.37 -4.90
N PRO A 206 9.63 11.84 -6.12
CA PRO A 206 8.35 11.80 -6.80
C PRO A 206 7.42 10.75 -6.19
N PHE A 207 6.16 11.15 -6.04
CA PHE A 207 5.07 10.26 -5.69
C PHE A 207 4.14 10.09 -6.88
N HIS A 208 3.56 8.93 -6.98
CA HIS A 208 2.55 8.55 -7.95
C HIS A 208 1.26 8.22 -7.22
N VAL A 209 0.15 8.78 -7.68
CA VAL A 209 -1.19 8.40 -7.25
C VAL A 209 -1.97 7.92 -8.44
N SER A 210 -2.71 6.82 -8.28
CA SER A 210 -3.56 6.30 -9.33
C SER A 210 -4.73 5.48 -8.81
N VAL A 211 -5.79 5.48 -9.63
CA VAL A 211 -6.90 4.52 -9.56
C VAL A 211 -6.78 3.66 -10.81
N MET A 212 -6.53 2.38 -10.61
CA MET A 212 -6.27 1.44 -11.70
C MET A 212 -7.32 0.31 -11.73
N LYS A 213 -7.55 -0.24 -12.91
CA LYS A 213 -8.36 -1.44 -13.13
C LYS A 213 -7.59 -2.48 -13.91
N LEU A 214 -7.95 -3.74 -13.71
CA LEU A 214 -7.50 -4.80 -14.61
C LEU A 214 -8.05 -4.57 -16.00
N GLN A 215 -7.17 -4.63 -16.98
CA GLN A 215 -7.59 -4.63 -18.38
C GLN A 215 -8.40 -5.90 -18.63
N LYS A 216 -9.67 -5.76 -18.97
CA LYS A 216 -10.47 -6.91 -19.43
C LYS A 216 -9.72 -7.48 -20.63
N SER A 217 -9.20 -8.71 -20.52
CA SER A 217 -8.66 -9.39 -21.69
C SER A 217 -9.77 -9.33 -22.73
N LYS A 218 -9.46 -8.83 -23.93
CA LYS A 218 -10.33 -9.04 -25.08
C LYS A 218 -10.34 -10.55 -25.28
N LEU A 219 -11.30 -11.23 -24.69
CA LEU A 219 -11.66 -12.57 -25.08
C LEU A 219 -12.02 -12.44 -26.55
N GLN A 220 -11.08 -12.88 -27.40
CA GLN A 220 -11.41 -13.12 -28.80
C GLN A 220 -12.55 -14.14 -28.78
N PRO A 221 -13.62 -13.87 -29.53
CA PRO A 221 -14.73 -14.81 -29.68
C PRO A 221 -14.28 -16.12 -30.30
#